data_ab91598af2c3cb80b02a7274c0d08ec6
#
_entry.id   ab91598af2c3cb80b02a7274c0d08ec6
#
_cell.length_a   1.000
_cell.length_b   1.000
_cell.length_c   1.000
_cell.angle_alpha   90.00
_cell.angle_beta   90.00
_cell.angle_gamma   90.00
#
_symmetry.space_group_name_H-M   'P 1'
#
loop_
_entity.id
_entity.type
_entity.pdbx_description
1 polymer ?
#
loop_
_entity_poly.entity_id
_entity_poly.type
_entity_poly.pdbx_seq_one_letter_code
_entity_poly.pdbx_strand_id
1 'polypeptide(L)'
;VSDHQRSVSRERADGRDRVDPPFEPRLAAASLSGQSDAAWARAATPHVGAAFLGGIALDEPTRAAARELVARDREEFLPDDPVAFVDDQLAALSDAPLTPGFNVRATSPAPVREVAAVCADRDAIVEVNAHCRQNEMCAAGAGESLLRDGNRLCTYVRAAADTGATVSVKVRTEVAGVDLPALAPRLADAGAAIVHVDAMDSEPVVGDVAAATDAFVLANNGVRDRATVEEYLDLGAGGVSVGRPSDDLAVLRRVAAAVEDWFDRREWEAPSAGTGTGTRDTSRGGNGSERGGGGPDP
;
A
#
# COMPACT_ATOMS: atom_id res chain seq x y z
N VAL A 1 17.29 -4.51 -26.08
CA VAL A 1 17.12 -5.76 -25.36
C VAL A 1 17.02 -5.38 -23.88
N SER A 2 15.79 -5.23 -23.39
CA SER A 2 15.48 -4.84 -22.03
C SER A 2 15.66 -6.05 -21.11
N ASP A 3 16.55 -5.93 -20.15
CA ASP A 3 16.68 -6.84 -19.04
C ASP A 3 15.53 -6.56 -18.05
N HIS A 4 14.51 -7.41 -18.09
CA HIS A 4 13.47 -7.43 -17.06
C HIS A 4 14.11 -7.97 -15.78
N GLN A 5 14.31 -7.10 -14.82
CA GLN A 5 14.64 -7.48 -13.46
C GLN A 5 13.56 -8.44 -12.94
N ARG A 6 13.97 -9.67 -12.69
CA ARG A 6 13.15 -10.65 -11.98
C ARG A 6 13.13 -10.24 -10.51
N SER A 7 11.97 -9.79 -10.03
CA SER A 7 11.74 -9.64 -8.61
C SER A 7 11.85 -11.03 -7.93
N VAL A 8 12.69 -11.11 -6.93
CA VAL A 8 12.86 -12.32 -6.12
C VAL A 8 11.90 -12.21 -4.94
N SER A 9 10.76 -12.89 -5.06
CA SER A 9 9.79 -13.01 -3.97
C SER A 9 10.45 -13.64 -2.75
N ARG A 10 10.35 -13.01 -1.59
CA ARG A 10 10.83 -13.53 -0.31
C ARG A 10 9.66 -14.19 0.44
N GLU A 11 9.82 -15.46 0.82
CA GLU A 11 8.82 -16.20 1.59
C GLU A 11 8.58 -15.58 2.98
N ARG A 12 7.32 -15.47 3.36
CA ARG A 12 6.92 -15.15 4.76
C ARG A 12 7.24 -16.35 5.66
N ALA A 13 7.39 -16.09 6.97
CA ALA A 13 7.56 -17.15 7.97
C ALA A 13 6.37 -18.15 8.02
N ASP A 14 5.23 -17.76 7.43
CA ASP A 14 4.02 -18.58 7.27
C ASP A 14 3.92 -19.29 5.90
N GLY A 15 4.98 -19.23 5.07
CA GLY A 15 5.05 -19.88 3.76
C GLY A 15 4.35 -19.13 2.62
N ARG A 16 3.93 -17.87 2.81
CA ARG A 16 3.41 -17.04 1.72
C ARG A 16 4.53 -16.20 1.12
N ASP A 17 4.54 -16.07 -0.21
CA ASP A 17 5.45 -15.16 -0.91
C ASP A 17 5.18 -13.71 -0.46
N ARG A 18 6.23 -12.99 -0.07
CA ARG A 18 6.11 -11.55 0.20
C ARG A 18 5.87 -10.83 -1.11
N VAL A 19 4.76 -10.10 -1.18
CA VAL A 19 4.56 -9.10 -2.23
C VAL A 19 5.58 -7.99 -2.01
N ASP A 20 6.34 -7.64 -3.06
CA ASP A 20 7.25 -6.50 -3.00
C ASP A 20 6.47 -5.23 -2.64
N PRO A 21 6.98 -4.39 -1.73
CA PRO A 21 6.28 -3.17 -1.35
C PRO A 21 6.14 -2.25 -2.56
N PRO A 22 4.98 -1.63 -2.76
CA PRO A 22 4.74 -0.75 -3.91
C PRO A 22 5.53 0.56 -3.85
N PHE A 23 6.15 0.86 -2.70
CA PHE A 23 6.99 2.03 -2.46
C PHE A 23 7.89 1.85 -1.23
N GLU A 24 9.03 2.56 -1.22
CA GLU A 24 9.96 2.62 -0.08
C GLU A 24 10.38 4.09 0.18
N PRO A 25 10.49 4.52 1.46
CA PRO A 25 10.17 3.76 2.68
C PRO A 25 8.67 3.43 2.77
N ARG A 26 8.30 2.43 3.58
CA ARG A 26 6.90 1.94 3.72
C ARG A 26 6.04 2.86 4.59
N LEU A 27 6.18 4.14 4.33
CA LEU A 27 5.41 5.24 4.90
C LEU A 27 4.78 6.04 3.78
N ALA A 28 3.48 6.30 3.89
CA ALA A 28 2.78 7.16 2.96
C ALA A 28 2.21 8.41 3.66
N ALA A 29 2.11 9.52 2.92
CA ALA A 29 1.25 10.64 3.28
C ALA A 29 -0.14 10.40 2.68
N ALA A 30 -1.18 10.34 3.53
CA ALA A 30 -2.54 10.04 3.10
C ALA A 30 -3.28 11.30 2.65
N SER A 31 -4.15 11.16 1.66
CA SER A 31 -4.87 12.28 1.04
C SER A 31 -5.69 13.11 2.03
N LEU A 32 -5.61 14.42 1.88
CA LEU A 32 -6.38 15.44 2.59
C LEU A 32 -7.22 16.21 1.56
N SER A 33 -8.54 16.05 1.57
CA SER A 33 -9.42 16.70 0.59
C SER A 33 -9.17 18.21 0.51
N GLY A 34 -8.93 18.71 -0.72
CA GLY A 34 -8.70 20.13 -0.98
C GLY A 34 -7.34 20.68 -0.56
N GLN A 35 -6.46 19.88 0.06
CA GLN A 35 -5.16 20.33 0.59
C GLN A 35 -3.97 19.56 0.02
N SER A 36 -4.11 18.27 -0.24
CA SER A 36 -3.02 17.43 -0.71
C SER A 36 -2.82 17.56 -2.22
N ASP A 37 -2.10 18.59 -2.62
CA ASP A 37 -1.64 18.87 -3.99
C ASP A 37 -0.17 18.44 -4.21
N ALA A 38 0.38 18.70 -5.37
CA ALA A 38 1.77 18.38 -5.69
C ALA A 38 2.78 19.13 -4.81
N ALA A 39 2.47 20.35 -4.36
CA ALA A 39 3.36 21.11 -3.49
C ALA A 39 3.43 20.49 -2.09
N TRP A 40 2.28 20.07 -1.56
CA TRP A 40 2.22 19.32 -0.31
C TRP A 40 2.96 17.98 -0.40
N ALA A 41 2.75 17.19 -1.47
CA ALA A 41 3.45 15.93 -1.67
C ALA A 41 4.97 16.12 -1.79
N ARG A 42 5.42 17.16 -2.51
CA ARG A 42 6.84 17.51 -2.64
C ARG A 42 7.47 17.87 -1.30
N ALA A 43 6.76 18.55 -0.41
CA ALA A 43 7.25 18.85 0.93
C ALA A 43 7.44 17.60 1.79
N ALA A 44 6.61 16.57 1.59
CA ALA A 44 6.69 15.29 2.32
C ALA A 44 7.81 14.35 1.80
N THR A 45 8.32 14.57 0.58
CA THR A 45 9.30 13.72 -0.13
C THR A 45 10.49 13.23 0.73
N PRO A 46 11.10 14.04 1.62
CA PRO A 46 12.25 13.58 2.39
C PRO A 46 11.93 12.46 3.40
N HIS A 47 10.65 12.17 3.62
CA HIS A 47 10.21 11.30 4.71
C HIS A 47 9.32 10.13 4.27
N VAL A 48 8.73 10.20 3.06
CA VAL A 48 7.72 9.22 2.64
C VAL A 48 8.11 8.54 1.33
N GLY A 49 7.73 7.25 1.18
CA GLY A 49 7.88 6.52 -0.07
C GLY A 49 6.71 6.76 -1.02
N ALA A 50 5.54 7.17 -0.51
CA ALA A 50 4.39 7.54 -1.33
C ALA A 50 3.63 8.73 -0.76
N ALA A 51 2.94 9.48 -1.63
CA ALA A 51 2.01 10.53 -1.24
C ALA A 51 0.72 10.44 -2.06
N PHE A 52 -0.41 10.34 -1.38
CA PHE A 52 -1.73 10.29 -2.02
C PHE A 52 -2.33 11.69 -2.09
N LEU A 53 -2.37 12.27 -3.27
CA LEU A 53 -2.99 13.55 -3.57
C LEU A 53 -4.52 13.41 -3.61
N GLY A 54 -5.25 14.52 -3.64
CA GLY A 54 -6.71 14.51 -3.78
C GLY A 54 -7.40 14.57 -2.41
N GLY A 55 -8.58 13.94 -2.06
CA GLY A 55 -9.49 13.29 -3.03
C GLY A 55 -10.24 14.23 -3.94
N ILE A 56 -10.27 13.85 -5.17
CA ILE A 56 -10.98 14.62 -6.19
C ILE A 56 -12.30 13.94 -6.59
N ALA A 57 -13.33 14.76 -6.83
CA ALA A 57 -14.61 14.33 -7.36
C ALA A 57 -14.58 14.34 -8.90
N LEU A 58 -14.88 13.20 -9.53
CA LEU A 58 -14.67 13.01 -10.96
C LEU A 58 -15.93 13.23 -11.81
N ASP A 59 -17.09 12.82 -11.33
CA ASP A 59 -18.36 12.88 -12.04
C ASP A 59 -19.34 13.89 -11.45
N GLU A 60 -20.37 14.26 -12.19
CA GLU A 60 -21.27 15.33 -11.76
C GLU A 60 -21.93 15.07 -10.40
N PRO A 61 -22.38 13.85 -10.03
CA PRO A 61 -22.94 13.64 -8.70
C PRO A 61 -21.94 13.90 -7.57
N THR A 62 -20.68 13.43 -7.69
CA THR A 62 -19.66 13.68 -6.67
C THR A 62 -19.16 15.12 -6.68
N ARG A 63 -19.13 15.79 -7.84
CA ARG A 63 -18.80 17.21 -7.96
C ARG A 63 -19.87 18.10 -7.36
N ALA A 64 -21.16 17.75 -7.52
CA ALA A 64 -22.26 18.42 -6.84
C ALA A 64 -22.12 18.29 -5.32
N ALA A 65 -21.85 17.07 -4.82
CA ALA A 65 -21.59 16.83 -3.41
C ALA A 65 -20.37 17.61 -2.89
N ALA A 66 -19.30 17.72 -3.68
CA ALA A 66 -18.12 18.51 -3.32
C ALA A 66 -18.44 20.02 -3.24
N ARG A 67 -19.27 20.56 -4.15
CA ARG A 67 -19.75 21.96 -4.06
C ARG A 67 -20.59 22.21 -2.79
N GLU A 68 -21.44 21.25 -2.38
CA GLU A 68 -22.18 21.33 -1.14
C GLU A 68 -21.25 21.33 0.10
N LEU A 69 -20.17 20.53 0.05
CA LEU A 69 -19.16 20.52 1.11
C LEU A 69 -18.42 21.86 1.20
N VAL A 70 -18.04 22.46 0.07
CA VAL A 70 -17.42 23.80 0.02
C VAL A 70 -18.37 24.86 0.58
N ALA A 71 -19.68 24.78 0.28
CA ALA A 71 -20.68 25.70 0.85
C ALA A 71 -20.83 25.56 2.39
N ARG A 72 -20.23 24.54 3.00
CA ARG A 72 -20.14 24.29 4.44
C ARG A 72 -18.72 24.49 4.99
N ASP A 73 -17.94 25.36 4.38
CA ASP A 73 -16.57 25.70 4.77
C ASP A 73 -15.60 24.51 4.79
N ARG A 74 -15.81 23.50 3.92
CA ARG A 74 -14.84 22.44 3.69
C ARG A 74 -14.01 22.72 2.45
N GLU A 75 -12.78 22.25 2.47
CA GLU A 75 -11.89 22.35 1.31
C GLU A 75 -12.08 21.15 0.40
N GLU A 76 -12.23 21.40 -0.90
CA GLU A 76 -12.34 20.38 -1.95
C GLU A 76 -11.68 20.88 -3.23
N PHE A 77 -11.05 19.99 -3.99
CA PHE A 77 -10.59 20.30 -5.35
C PHE A 77 -11.79 20.27 -6.31
N LEU A 78 -12.06 21.40 -6.98
CA LEU A 78 -13.16 21.56 -7.95
C LEU A 78 -12.66 22.17 -9.27
N PRO A 79 -11.64 21.57 -9.93
CA PRO A 79 -11.19 22.06 -11.23
C PRO A 79 -12.28 21.87 -12.29
N ASP A 80 -12.23 22.63 -13.38
CA ASP A 80 -13.16 22.47 -14.50
C ASP A 80 -13.02 21.09 -15.16
N ASP A 81 -11.77 20.65 -15.38
CA ASP A 81 -11.43 19.32 -15.88
C ASP A 81 -10.66 18.52 -14.81
N PRO A 82 -11.32 17.54 -14.15
CA PRO A 82 -10.67 16.73 -13.12
C PRO A 82 -9.54 15.84 -13.66
N VAL A 83 -9.64 15.34 -14.90
CA VAL A 83 -8.64 14.44 -15.47
C VAL A 83 -7.38 15.22 -15.81
N ALA A 84 -7.52 16.37 -16.46
CA ALA A 84 -6.40 17.26 -16.74
C ALA A 84 -5.73 17.75 -15.43
N PHE A 85 -6.51 18.07 -14.40
CA PHE A 85 -5.96 18.45 -13.10
C PHE A 85 -5.10 17.33 -12.49
N VAL A 86 -5.57 16.07 -12.54
CA VAL A 86 -4.79 14.93 -12.03
C VAL A 86 -3.47 14.81 -12.82
N ASP A 87 -3.51 14.90 -14.15
CA ASP A 87 -2.32 14.83 -15.00
C ASP A 87 -1.30 15.93 -14.67
N ASP A 88 -1.76 17.18 -14.51
CA ASP A 88 -0.91 18.33 -14.15
C ASP A 88 -0.25 18.15 -12.78
N GLN A 89 -1.01 17.67 -11.78
CA GLN A 89 -0.49 17.43 -10.43
C GLN A 89 0.55 16.30 -10.42
N LEU A 90 0.31 15.21 -11.13
CA LEU A 90 1.26 14.09 -11.24
C LEU A 90 2.50 14.50 -12.06
N ALA A 91 2.33 15.25 -13.14
CA ALA A 91 3.45 15.79 -13.92
C ALA A 91 4.38 16.67 -13.07
N ALA A 92 3.81 17.47 -12.15
CA ALA A 92 4.60 18.30 -11.23
C ALA A 92 5.45 17.49 -10.23
N LEU A 93 5.25 16.18 -10.12
CA LEU A 93 6.00 15.27 -9.25
C LEU A 93 6.95 14.33 -10.01
N SER A 94 7.08 14.47 -11.33
CA SER A 94 7.83 13.54 -12.19
C SER A 94 9.32 13.39 -11.80
N ASP A 95 9.90 14.36 -11.10
CA ASP A 95 11.28 14.34 -10.61
C ASP A 95 11.38 14.09 -9.09
N ALA A 96 10.26 13.88 -8.41
CA ALA A 96 10.24 13.64 -6.97
C ALA A 96 10.57 12.17 -6.66
N PRO A 97 11.50 11.86 -5.72
CA PRO A 97 11.84 10.49 -5.37
C PRO A 97 10.79 9.86 -4.41
N LEU A 98 9.53 9.88 -4.81
CA LEU A 98 8.42 9.19 -4.16
C LEU A 98 7.47 8.63 -5.22
N THR A 99 6.66 7.66 -4.85
CA THR A 99 5.56 7.16 -5.68
C THR A 99 4.32 8.04 -5.46
N PRO A 100 3.90 8.86 -6.43
CA PRO A 100 2.69 9.65 -6.28
C PRO A 100 1.46 8.76 -6.40
N GLY A 101 0.38 9.10 -5.69
CA GLY A 101 -0.92 8.48 -5.83
C GLY A 101 -2.01 9.54 -5.92
N PHE A 102 -3.17 9.19 -6.49
CA PHE A 102 -4.30 10.11 -6.54
C PHE A 102 -5.58 9.45 -6.01
N ASN A 103 -6.14 10.02 -4.93
CA ASN A 103 -7.39 9.56 -4.33
C ASN A 103 -8.59 10.14 -5.09
N VAL A 104 -9.48 9.27 -5.59
CA VAL A 104 -10.58 9.64 -6.49
C VAL A 104 -11.94 9.20 -5.96
N ARG A 105 -12.96 10.02 -6.19
CA ARG A 105 -14.36 9.78 -5.85
C ARG A 105 -15.21 9.84 -7.10
N ALA A 106 -16.00 8.77 -7.34
CA ALA A 106 -16.91 8.67 -8.48
C ALA A 106 -18.13 7.81 -8.14
N THR A 107 -19.21 7.96 -8.91
CA THR A 107 -20.43 7.18 -8.78
C THR A 107 -20.53 6.08 -9.84
N SER A 108 -19.56 5.99 -10.75
CA SER A 108 -19.43 4.94 -11.76
C SER A 108 -17.97 4.59 -12.04
N PRO A 109 -17.67 3.41 -12.60
CA PRO A 109 -16.29 3.00 -12.86
C PRO A 109 -15.62 3.74 -14.03
N ALA A 110 -16.38 4.32 -14.98
CA ALA A 110 -15.79 4.94 -16.17
C ALA A 110 -14.87 6.12 -15.86
N PRO A 111 -15.25 7.12 -15.03
CA PRO A 111 -14.34 8.22 -14.68
C PRO A 111 -13.10 7.74 -13.89
N VAL A 112 -13.25 6.68 -13.08
CA VAL A 112 -12.11 6.08 -12.37
C VAL A 112 -11.13 5.47 -13.36
N ARG A 113 -11.60 4.79 -14.40
CA ARG A 113 -10.77 4.23 -15.45
C ARG A 113 -10.02 5.31 -16.23
N GLU A 114 -10.65 6.46 -16.51
CA GLU A 114 -9.98 7.58 -17.21
C GLU A 114 -8.80 8.10 -16.38
N VAL A 115 -8.99 8.36 -15.09
CA VAL A 115 -7.90 8.79 -14.21
C VAL A 115 -6.88 7.68 -13.98
N ALA A 116 -7.30 6.42 -13.90
CA ALA A 116 -6.37 5.29 -13.78
C ALA A 116 -5.43 5.19 -14.99
N ALA A 117 -5.91 5.48 -16.19
CA ALA A 117 -5.04 5.53 -17.39
C ALA A 117 -3.98 6.64 -17.27
N VAL A 118 -4.35 7.82 -16.77
CA VAL A 118 -3.39 8.91 -16.49
C VAL A 118 -2.36 8.47 -15.43
N CYS A 119 -2.82 7.80 -14.35
CA CYS A 119 -1.92 7.28 -13.32
C CYS A 119 -0.94 6.23 -13.91
N ALA A 120 -1.41 5.33 -14.78
CA ALA A 120 -0.55 4.35 -15.45
C ALA A 120 0.52 5.01 -16.33
N ASP A 121 0.16 6.04 -17.10
CA ASP A 121 1.08 6.79 -17.95
C ASP A 121 2.14 7.59 -17.14
N ARG A 122 1.87 7.82 -15.85
CA ARG A 122 2.73 8.58 -14.91
C ARG A 122 3.43 7.71 -13.86
N ASP A 123 3.36 6.38 -13.95
CA ASP A 123 3.86 5.45 -12.92
C ASP A 123 3.31 5.78 -11.52
N ALA A 124 2.05 6.23 -11.45
CA ALA A 124 1.37 6.65 -10.23
C ALA A 124 0.33 5.62 -9.77
N ILE A 125 -0.05 5.71 -8.50
CA ILE A 125 -1.11 4.88 -7.90
C ILE A 125 -2.45 5.59 -8.05
N VAL A 126 -3.48 4.89 -8.58
CA VAL A 126 -4.86 5.36 -8.44
C VAL A 126 -5.47 4.80 -7.16
N GLU A 127 -6.03 5.66 -6.30
CA GLU A 127 -6.68 5.23 -5.07
C GLU A 127 -8.19 5.46 -5.12
N VAL A 128 -8.96 4.36 -5.17
CA VAL A 128 -10.42 4.40 -5.12
C VAL A 128 -10.87 4.72 -3.69
N ASN A 129 -11.60 5.84 -3.53
CA ASN A 129 -12.12 6.27 -2.23
C ASN A 129 -13.40 5.53 -1.86
N ALA A 130 -13.30 4.59 -0.92
CA ALA A 130 -14.41 3.89 -0.32
C ALA A 130 -14.50 4.11 1.21
N HIS A 131 -13.92 5.22 1.73
CA HIS A 131 -13.89 5.50 3.17
C HIS A 131 -14.57 6.81 3.58
N CYS A 132 -14.81 7.73 2.64
CA CYS A 132 -15.37 9.05 2.94
C CYS A 132 -16.80 8.90 3.51
N ARG A 133 -17.03 9.46 4.70
CA ARG A 133 -18.33 9.39 5.42
C ARG A 133 -19.13 10.69 5.35
N GLN A 134 -18.74 11.64 4.51
CA GLN A 134 -19.52 12.87 4.32
C GLN A 134 -20.89 12.52 3.73
N ASN A 135 -21.95 13.04 4.34
CA ASN A 135 -23.31 12.71 3.97
C ASN A 135 -23.60 12.97 2.49
N GLU A 136 -23.08 14.08 1.97
CA GLU A 136 -23.25 14.49 0.58
C GLU A 136 -22.59 13.48 -0.37
N MET A 137 -21.37 13.03 -0.08
CA MET A 137 -20.68 11.99 -0.86
C MET A 137 -21.36 10.64 -0.77
N CYS A 138 -21.81 10.25 0.42
CA CYS A 138 -22.56 8.99 0.62
C CYS A 138 -23.91 9.03 -0.08
N ALA A 139 -24.63 10.16 -0.04
CA ALA A 139 -25.91 10.35 -0.74
C ALA A 139 -25.74 10.30 -2.28
N ALA A 140 -24.62 10.80 -2.79
CA ALA A 140 -24.27 10.67 -4.20
C ALA A 140 -23.94 9.21 -4.60
N GLY A 141 -23.65 8.33 -3.65
CA GLY A 141 -23.31 6.93 -3.91
C GLY A 141 -21.81 6.66 -3.99
N ALA A 142 -20.97 7.57 -3.46
CA ALA A 142 -19.52 7.42 -3.35
C ALA A 142 -19.08 7.19 -1.88
N GLY A 143 -17.79 7.10 -1.64
CA GLY A 143 -17.24 6.94 -0.30
C GLY A 143 -17.73 5.69 0.42
N GLU A 144 -18.15 5.80 1.67
CA GLU A 144 -18.63 4.68 2.50
C GLU A 144 -19.82 3.93 1.87
N SER A 145 -20.68 4.60 1.11
CA SER A 145 -21.79 3.92 0.43
C SER A 145 -21.31 2.97 -0.67
N LEU A 146 -20.16 3.26 -1.31
CA LEU A 146 -19.49 2.35 -2.23
C LEU A 146 -18.90 1.14 -1.48
N LEU A 147 -18.33 1.33 -0.29
CA LEU A 147 -17.80 0.25 0.54
C LEU A 147 -18.87 -0.77 0.95
N ARG A 148 -20.10 -0.31 1.19
CA ARG A 148 -21.25 -1.18 1.52
C ARG A 148 -21.67 -2.10 0.36
N ASP A 149 -21.32 -1.76 -0.87
CA ASP A 149 -21.53 -2.59 -2.06
C ASP A 149 -20.21 -3.13 -2.58
N GLY A 150 -19.70 -4.18 -1.93
CA GLY A 150 -18.42 -4.79 -2.29
C GLY A 150 -18.35 -5.32 -3.74
N ASN A 151 -19.47 -5.73 -4.34
CA ASN A 151 -19.50 -6.13 -5.76
C ASN A 151 -19.27 -4.95 -6.68
N ARG A 152 -19.94 -3.84 -6.40
CA ARG A 152 -19.77 -2.59 -7.13
C ARG A 152 -18.34 -2.07 -6.94
N LEU A 153 -17.80 -2.08 -5.72
CA LEU A 153 -16.42 -1.67 -5.44
C LEU A 153 -15.41 -2.49 -6.24
N CYS A 154 -15.55 -3.82 -6.29
CA CYS A 154 -14.70 -4.68 -7.14
C CYS A 154 -14.79 -4.32 -8.63
N THR A 155 -15.94 -3.81 -9.11
CA THR A 155 -16.06 -3.37 -10.51
C THR A 155 -15.24 -2.11 -10.78
N TYR A 156 -15.14 -1.18 -9.81
CA TYR A 156 -14.27 0.01 -9.90
C TYR A 156 -12.80 -0.39 -9.93
N VAL A 157 -12.42 -1.32 -9.05
CA VAL A 157 -11.04 -1.83 -8.97
C VAL A 157 -10.63 -2.47 -10.30
N ARG A 158 -11.46 -3.36 -10.88
CA ARG A 158 -11.18 -3.97 -12.19
C ARG A 158 -11.04 -2.92 -13.28
N ALA A 159 -11.96 -1.95 -13.34
CA ALA A 159 -11.92 -0.90 -14.35
C ALA A 159 -10.63 -0.07 -14.28
N ALA A 160 -10.10 0.15 -13.08
CA ALA A 160 -8.82 0.81 -12.87
C ALA A 160 -7.64 -0.12 -13.22
N ALA A 161 -7.64 -1.36 -12.76
CA ALA A 161 -6.57 -2.33 -13.00
C ALA A 161 -6.40 -2.69 -14.48
N ASP A 162 -7.49 -2.72 -15.25
CA ASP A 162 -7.48 -2.97 -16.69
C ASP A 162 -6.70 -1.91 -17.51
N THR A 163 -6.36 -0.77 -16.90
CA THR A 163 -5.50 0.26 -17.53
C THR A 163 -4.01 0.02 -17.36
N GLY A 164 -3.63 -0.92 -16.49
CA GLY A 164 -2.25 -1.17 -16.09
C GLY A 164 -1.77 -0.33 -14.89
N ALA A 165 -2.62 0.53 -14.33
CA ALA A 165 -2.29 1.31 -13.14
C ALA A 165 -2.13 0.44 -11.88
N THR A 166 -1.25 0.83 -10.97
CA THR A 166 -1.24 0.31 -9.61
C THR A 166 -2.47 0.83 -8.86
N VAL A 167 -3.32 -0.08 -8.37
CA VAL A 167 -4.60 0.28 -7.72
C VAL A 167 -4.50 0.17 -6.21
N SER A 168 -4.83 1.25 -5.51
CA SER A 168 -5.12 1.30 -4.08
C SER A 168 -6.62 1.42 -3.86
N VAL A 169 -7.13 0.81 -2.79
CA VAL A 169 -8.51 1.00 -2.33
C VAL A 169 -8.49 1.49 -0.90
N LYS A 170 -8.93 2.73 -0.68
CA LYS A 170 -9.05 3.27 0.68
C LYS A 170 -10.40 2.90 1.26
N VAL A 171 -10.35 2.04 2.28
CA VAL A 171 -11.49 1.53 3.05
C VAL A 171 -11.43 2.02 4.50
N ARG A 172 -12.49 1.78 5.27
CA ARG A 172 -12.50 2.07 6.70
C ARG A 172 -13.17 0.96 7.49
N THR A 173 -12.76 0.81 8.73
CA THR A 173 -13.43 -0.05 9.70
C THR A 173 -14.75 0.55 10.20
N GLU A 174 -15.48 -0.16 11.02
CA GLU A 174 -16.70 0.31 11.72
C GLU A 174 -17.85 0.71 10.78
N VAL A 175 -17.92 0.11 9.60
CA VAL A 175 -19.04 0.29 8.68
C VAL A 175 -20.02 -0.86 8.85
N ALA A 176 -21.23 -0.56 9.33
CA ALA A 176 -22.24 -1.57 9.58
C ALA A 176 -22.55 -2.41 8.33
N GLY A 177 -22.48 -3.74 8.47
CA GLY A 177 -22.73 -4.69 7.40
C GLY A 177 -21.55 -4.93 6.45
N VAL A 178 -20.37 -4.35 6.71
CA VAL A 178 -19.14 -4.60 5.96
C VAL A 178 -18.19 -5.48 6.78
N ASP A 179 -17.79 -6.60 6.19
CA ASP A 179 -16.75 -7.49 6.69
C ASP A 179 -15.48 -7.24 5.85
N LEU A 180 -14.55 -6.41 6.37
CA LEU A 180 -13.33 -6.04 5.66
C LEU A 180 -12.39 -7.24 5.44
N PRO A 181 -12.15 -8.13 6.41
CA PRO A 181 -11.37 -9.34 6.18
C PRO A 181 -11.92 -10.21 5.05
N ALA A 182 -13.23 -10.35 4.94
CA ALA A 182 -13.85 -11.08 3.84
C ALA A 182 -13.84 -10.32 2.51
N LEU A 183 -13.81 -9.00 2.53
CA LEU A 183 -13.79 -8.15 1.33
C LEU A 183 -12.38 -8.02 0.74
N ALA A 184 -11.33 -7.94 1.57
CA ALA A 184 -9.97 -7.67 1.15
C ALA A 184 -9.43 -8.63 0.07
N PRO A 185 -9.55 -9.97 0.18
CA PRO A 185 -9.12 -10.88 -0.88
C PRO A 185 -9.88 -10.66 -2.19
N ARG A 186 -11.17 -10.29 -2.13
CA ARG A 186 -11.96 -10.00 -3.33
C ARG A 186 -11.50 -8.72 -4.04
N LEU A 187 -10.99 -7.73 -3.28
CA LEU A 187 -10.39 -6.53 -3.84
C LEU A 187 -9.06 -6.87 -4.50
N ALA A 188 -8.22 -7.73 -3.89
CA ALA A 188 -6.99 -8.23 -4.47
C ALA A 188 -7.25 -9.01 -5.77
N ASP A 189 -8.22 -9.94 -5.78
CA ASP A 189 -8.66 -10.69 -6.96
C ASP A 189 -9.19 -9.78 -8.07
N ALA A 190 -9.73 -8.61 -7.70
CA ALA A 190 -10.18 -7.59 -8.65
C ALA A 190 -9.03 -6.74 -9.21
N GLY A 191 -7.80 -6.85 -8.67
CA GLY A 191 -6.60 -6.16 -9.13
C GLY A 191 -6.11 -5.06 -8.18
N ALA A 192 -6.61 -4.97 -6.94
CA ALA A 192 -6.05 -4.05 -5.95
C ALA A 192 -4.66 -4.54 -5.48
N ALA A 193 -3.63 -3.74 -5.72
CA ALA A 193 -2.30 -3.97 -5.17
C ALA A 193 -2.19 -3.52 -3.70
N ILE A 194 -3.00 -2.53 -3.31
CA ILE A 194 -2.98 -1.93 -1.97
C ILE A 194 -4.39 -1.90 -1.39
N VAL A 195 -4.55 -2.38 -0.16
CA VAL A 195 -5.73 -2.15 0.69
C VAL A 195 -5.33 -1.16 1.78
N HIS A 196 -5.77 0.10 1.65
CA HIS A 196 -5.45 1.21 2.53
C HIS A 196 -6.55 1.33 3.60
N VAL A 197 -6.28 0.86 4.81
CA VAL A 197 -7.28 0.70 5.88
C VAL A 197 -7.23 1.89 6.84
N ASP A 198 -8.29 2.69 6.86
CA ASP A 198 -8.56 3.64 7.94
C ASP A 198 -9.14 2.87 9.13
N ALA A 199 -8.29 2.59 10.13
CA ALA A 199 -8.60 1.68 11.24
C ALA A 199 -9.61 2.26 12.22
N MET A 200 -9.87 3.58 12.19
CA MET A 200 -10.71 4.27 13.17
C MET A 200 -10.25 3.96 14.62
N ASP A 201 -11.12 3.40 15.46
CA ASP A 201 -10.82 2.95 16.81
C ASP A 201 -10.79 1.40 16.89
N SER A 202 -10.51 0.71 15.76
CA SER A 202 -10.57 -0.75 15.59
C SER A 202 -9.28 -1.28 14.94
N GLU A 203 -8.11 -0.93 15.49
CA GLU A 203 -6.78 -1.28 15.01
C GLU A 203 -6.60 -2.79 14.77
N PRO A 204 -7.13 -3.71 15.64
CA PRO A 204 -6.97 -5.16 15.42
C PRO A 204 -7.52 -5.66 14.07
N VAL A 205 -8.53 -4.98 13.50
CA VAL A 205 -9.09 -5.33 12.19
C VAL A 205 -8.05 -5.22 11.08
N VAL A 206 -7.03 -4.37 11.22
CA VAL A 206 -5.90 -4.28 10.28
C VAL A 206 -5.17 -5.62 10.22
N GLY A 207 -4.96 -6.27 11.37
CA GLY A 207 -4.34 -7.60 11.44
C GLY A 207 -5.18 -8.68 10.75
N ASP A 208 -6.50 -8.66 10.96
CA ASP A 208 -7.42 -9.60 10.32
C ASP A 208 -7.42 -9.41 8.79
N VAL A 209 -7.39 -8.16 8.31
CA VAL A 209 -7.27 -7.85 6.88
C VAL A 209 -5.93 -8.32 6.33
N ALA A 210 -4.81 -8.03 7.02
CA ALA A 210 -3.48 -8.44 6.59
C ALA A 210 -3.31 -9.97 6.53
N ALA A 211 -3.99 -10.70 7.42
CA ALA A 211 -4.01 -12.16 7.39
C ALA A 211 -4.87 -12.73 6.24
N ALA A 212 -5.86 -11.97 5.77
CA ALA A 212 -6.85 -12.45 4.80
C ALA A 212 -6.46 -12.20 3.33
N THR A 213 -5.51 -11.31 3.03
CA THR A 213 -5.17 -10.91 1.65
C THR A 213 -3.67 -10.94 1.38
N ASP A 214 -3.29 -11.15 0.11
CA ASP A 214 -1.93 -10.99 -0.37
C ASP A 214 -1.64 -9.57 -0.87
N ALA A 215 -2.64 -8.68 -0.96
CA ALA A 215 -2.43 -7.27 -1.25
C ALA A 215 -1.60 -6.59 -0.15
N PHE A 216 -0.85 -5.54 -0.51
CA PHE A 216 -0.13 -4.72 0.47
C PHE A 216 -1.13 -3.97 1.36
N VAL A 217 -1.13 -4.25 2.66
CA VAL A 217 -2.02 -3.57 3.61
C VAL A 217 -1.32 -2.34 4.15
N LEU A 218 -1.88 -1.16 3.86
CA LEU A 218 -1.43 0.14 4.33
C LEU A 218 -2.35 0.61 5.46
N ALA A 219 -1.83 0.69 6.69
CA ALA A 219 -2.64 1.10 7.84
C ALA A 219 -2.68 2.63 8.00
N ASN A 220 -3.84 3.17 8.31
CA ASN A 220 -4.08 4.59 8.53
C ASN A 220 -4.90 4.82 9.79
N ASN A 221 -4.82 6.00 10.33
CA ASN A 221 -5.43 6.57 11.51
C ASN A 221 -4.53 6.49 12.75
N GLY A 222 -4.47 7.60 13.50
CA GLY A 222 -3.70 7.69 14.74
C GLY A 222 -2.18 7.63 14.61
N VAL A 223 -1.63 7.34 13.43
CA VAL A 223 -0.17 7.23 13.19
C VAL A 223 0.52 8.56 13.42
N ARG A 224 1.39 8.63 14.45
CA ARG A 224 2.06 9.87 14.87
C ARG A 224 3.43 9.69 15.53
N ASP A 225 3.74 8.49 16.00
CA ASP A 225 4.96 8.18 16.76
C ASP A 225 5.32 6.70 16.65
N ARG A 226 6.44 6.30 17.30
CA ARG A 226 6.94 4.91 17.31
C ARG A 226 5.88 3.91 17.78
N ALA A 227 5.17 4.20 18.87
CA ALA A 227 4.22 3.26 19.45
C ALA A 227 3.09 2.94 18.47
N THR A 228 2.55 3.95 17.80
CA THR A 228 1.48 3.80 16.80
C THR A 228 1.98 3.16 15.49
N VAL A 229 3.25 3.31 15.13
CA VAL A 229 3.87 2.59 14.01
C VAL A 229 4.04 1.11 14.34
N GLU A 230 4.66 0.80 15.48
CA GLU A 230 4.91 -0.58 15.92
C GLU A 230 3.60 -1.35 16.07
N GLU A 231 2.54 -0.73 16.62
CA GLU A 231 1.22 -1.34 16.74
C GLU A 231 0.69 -1.88 15.41
N TYR A 232 0.66 -1.07 14.36
CA TYR A 232 0.15 -1.51 13.05
C TYR A 232 1.06 -2.51 12.34
N LEU A 233 2.37 -2.31 12.42
CA LEU A 233 3.33 -3.20 11.78
C LEU A 233 3.39 -4.57 12.49
N ASP A 234 3.22 -4.61 13.82
CA ASP A 234 3.13 -5.85 14.62
C ASP A 234 1.82 -6.60 14.34
N LEU A 235 0.73 -5.90 14.01
CA LEU A 235 -0.51 -6.49 13.51
C LEU A 235 -0.35 -7.08 12.09
N GLY A 236 0.75 -6.81 11.39
CA GLY A 236 1.04 -7.38 10.07
C GLY A 236 0.77 -6.44 8.90
N ALA A 237 0.51 -5.15 9.13
CA ALA A 237 0.47 -4.18 8.05
C ALA A 237 1.79 -4.16 7.28
N GLY A 238 1.72 -4.00 5.96
CA GLY A 238 2.88 -3.86 5.09
C GLY A 238 3.56 -2.50 5.21
N GLY A 239 2.81 -1.47 5.64
CA GLY A 239 3.25 -0.11 5.87
C GLY A 239 2.20 0.72 6.60
N VAL A 240 2.52 1.97 6.88
CA VAL A 240 1.63 2.91 7.56
C VAL A 240 1.48 4.21 6.78
N SER A 241 0.40 4.95 7.03
CA SER A 241 0.19 6.26 6.42
C SER A 241 -0.21 7.30 7.46
N VAL A 242 0.23 8.55 7.25
CA VAL A 242 -0.10 9.70 8.10
C VAL A 242 -1.15 10.55 7.39
N GLY A 243 -2.29 10.78 8.06
CA GLY A 243 -3.36 11.66 7.58
C GLY A 243 -3.11 13.14 7.95
N ARG A 244 -4.05 13.78 8.64
CA ARG A 244 -4.01 15.22 8.98
C ARG A 244 -2.69 15.75 9.54
N PRO A 245 -1.90 15.00 10.34
CA PRO A 245 -0.60 15.48 10.80
C PRO A 245 0.51 15.47 9.73
N SER A 246 0.22 15.11 8.48
CA SER A 246 1.23 15.03 7.39
C SER A 246 1.74 16.40 6.91
N ASP A 247 1.10 17.50 7.28
CA ASP A 247 1.58 18.87 7.11
C ASP A 247 2.67 19.26 8.12
N ASP A 248 2.77 18.52 9.24
CA ASP A 248 3.87 18.67 10.22
C ASP A 248 5.04 17.75 9.87
N LEU A 249 6.05 18.29 9.22
CA LEU A 249 7.28 17.54 8.84
C LEU A 249 8.00 16.92 10.05
N ALA A 250 7.81 17.46 11.27
CA ALA A 250 8.39 16.82 12.45
C ALA A 250 7.67 15.52 12.83
N VAL A 251 6.37 15.42 12.54
CA VAL A 251 5.62 14.16 12.65
C VAL A 251 6.11 13.17 11.59
N LEU A 252 6.16 13.57 10.32
CA LEU A 252 6.61 12.68 9.23
C LEU A 252 8.01 12.14 9.50
N ARG A 253 8.97 13.01 9.89
CA ARG A 253 10.34 12.59 10.23
C ARG A 253 10.38 11.58 11.37
N ARG A 254 9.60 11.79 12.43
CA ARG A 254 9.55 10.90 13.59
C ARG A 254 8.95 9.55 13.25
N VAL A 255 7.90 9.55 12.43
CA VAL A 255 7.25 8.32 11.95
C VAL A 255 8.15 7.57 10.97
N ALA A 256 8.81 8.26 10.05
CA ALA A 256 9.77 7.66 9.11
C ALA A 256 10.89 6.91 9.84
N ALA A 257 11.51 7.56 10.84
CA ALA A 257 12.54 6.90 11.66
C ALA A 257 12.01 5.66 12.41
N ALA A 258 10.75 5.69 12.86
CA ALA A 258 10.15 4.53 13.53
C ALA A 258 9.87 3.37 12.56
N VAL A 259 9.46 3.67 11.32
CA VAL A 259 9.25 2.66 10.26
C VAL A 259 10.58 2.02 9.87
N GLU A 260 11.62 2.81 9.59
CA GLU A 260 12.96 2.34 9.26
C GLU A 260 13.51 1.42 10.36
N ASP A 261 13.53 1.89 11.60
CA ASP A 261 13.99 1.11 12.76
C ASP A 261 13.24 -0.22 12.95
N TRP A 262 11.94 -0.27 12.63
CA TRP A 262 11.14 -1.49 12.78
C TRP A 262 11.52 -2.53 11.72
N PHE A 263 11.69 -2.14 10.46
CA PHE A 263 12.08 -3.03 9.37
C PHE A 263 13.53 -3.50 9.51
N ASP A 264 14.47 -2.61 9.89
CA ASP A 264 15.87 -2.93 10.11
C ASP A 264 16.05 -3.98 11.20
N ARG A 265 15.32 -3.87 12.33
CA ARG A 265 15.34 -4.87 13.41
C ARG A 265 14.90 -6.25 12.91
N ARG A 266 13.85 -6.32 12.09
CA ARG A 266 13.33 -7.59 11.58
C ARG A 266 14.21 -8.23 10.50
N GLU A 267 14.90 -7.44 9.70
CA GLU A 267 15.90 -7.97 8.76
C GLU A 267 17.11 -8.55 9.50
N TRP A 268 17.52 -7.93 10.59
CA TRP A 268 18.61 -8.44 11.45
C TRP A 268 18.21 -9.73 12.18
N GLU A 269 16.98 -9.86 12.65
CA GLU A 269 16.48 -11.02 13.37
C GLU A 269 16.15 -12.22 12.45
N ALA A 270 16.02 -12.01 11.14
CA ALA A 270 15.77 -13.07 10.19
C ALA A 270 17.02 -14.00 10.13
N PRO A 271 16.88 -15.32 10.38
CA PRO A 271 18.02 -16.23 10.30
C PRO A 271 18.60 -16.16 8.90
N SER A 272 19.89 -15.81 8.81
CA SER A 272 20.63 -15.88 7.54
C SER A 272 20.47 -17.30 7.01
N ALA A 273 19.80 -17.44 5.85
CA ALA A 273 19.70 -18.71 5.17
C ALA A 273 21.14 -19.19 4.90
N GLY A 274 21.61 -20.11 5.77
CA GLY A 274 22.95 -20.61 5.74
C GLY A 274 23.25 -21.26 4.39
N THR A 275 24.13 -20.63 3.64
CA THR A 275 24.85 -21.27 2.54
C THR A 275 25.79 -22.33 3.13
N GLY A 276 25.18 -23.40 3.62
CA GLY A 276 25.89 -24.59 4.04
C GLY A 276 26.35 -25.38 2.82
N THR A 277 27.38 -24.91 2.12
CA THR A 277 28.17 -25.74 1.23
C THR A 277 29.06 -26.64 2.07
N GLY A 278 28.47 -27.67 2.65
CA GLY A 278 29.19 -28.81 3.20
C GLY A 278 29.78 -29.62 2.09
N THR A 279 30.94 -29.26 1.59
CA THR A 279 31.82 -30.18 0.82
C THR A 279 32.25 -31.32 1.73
N ARG A 280 31.57 -32.47 1.62
CA ARG A 280 32.12 -33.71 2.10
C ARG A 280 33.25 -34.10 1.11
N ASP A 281 34.48 -33.87 1.57
CA ASP A 281 35.68 -34.46 0.96
C ASP A 281 35.69 -35.93 1.27
N THR A 282 35.32 -36.74 0.26
CA THR A 282 35.53 -38.21 0.24
C THR A 282 36.66 -38.51 -0.74
N SER A 283 37.92 -38.30 -0.29
CA SER A 283 39.05 -38.86 -0.99
C SER A 283 40.10 -39.30 0.03
N ARG A 284 40.09 -40.60 0.38
CA ARG A 284 41.30 -41.35 0.66
C ARG A 284 41.07 -42.82 0.39
N GLY A 285 41.25 -43.22 -0.88
CA GLY A 285 41.75 -44.52 -1.26
C GLY A 285 43.26 -44.46 -1.19
N GLY A 286 43.88 -45.42 -0.56
CA GLY A 286 45.33 -45.57 -0.47
C GLY A 286 45.71 -46.99 -0.12
N ASN A 287 45.92 -47.72 -1.13
CA ASN A 287 46.54 -49.04 -1.31
C ASN A 287 47.90 -49.18 -0.58
N GLY A 288 48.24 -50.40 -0.09
CA GLY A 288 49.59 -50.68 0.44
C GLY A 288 49.64 -52.02 1.19
N SER A 289 49.67 -53.06 0.49
CA SER A 289 50.47 -54.29 0.41
C SER A 289 51.52 -54.56 1.49
N GLU A 290 51.56 -55.83 1.89
CA GLU A 290 52.68 -56.73 2.13
C GLU A 290 53.10 -57.15 3.54
N ARG A 291 52.89 -58.47 3.72
CA ARG A 291 53.81 -59.52 4.22
C ARG A 291 54.18 -59.56 5.69
N GLY A 292 53.90 -60.69 6.26
CA GLY A 292 54.87 -61.69 6.62
C GLY A 292 54.85 -62.14 8.06
N GLY A 293 54.54 -63.42 8.25
CA GLY A 293 55.38 -64.34 8.98
C GLY A 293 55.12 -64.61 10.48
N GLY A 294 54.81 -65.88 10.74
CA GLY A 294 55.38 -66.60 11.87
C GLY A 294 54.43 -66.87 13.03
N GLY A 295 53.89 -68.09 13.07
CA GLY A 295 53.55 -68.76 14.34
C GLY A 295 54.83 -69.34 14.96
N PRO A 296 54.80 -70.25 15.94
CA PRO A 296 53.68 -70.94 16.57
C PRO A 296 53.78 -71.03 18.10
N ASP A 297 52.75 -71.53 18.67
CA ASP A 297 52.56 -72.29 19.89
C ASP A 297 53.73 -72.45 20.94
N PRO A 298 53.47 -72.85 22.21
CA PRO A 298 52.38 -73.68 22.72
C PRO A 298 51.33 -73.02 23.61
#